data_51e91f1c4979577a8ed389b84baf187a
#
_entry.id   51e91f1c4979577a8ed389b84baf187a
#
_cell.length_a   1.000
_cell.length_b   1.000
_cell.length_c   1.000
_cell.angle_alpha   90.00
_cell.angle_beta   90.00
_cell.angle_gamma   90.00
#
_symmetry.space_group_name_H-M   'P 1'
#
loop_
_entity.id
_entity.type
_entity.pdbx_description
1 polymer ?
#
loop_
_entity_poly.entity_id
_entity_poly.type
_entity_poly.pdbx_seq_one_letter_code
_entity_poly.pdbx_strand_id
1 'polypeptide(L)' 'MVELRQTGVLVEFQRNEIHPWIVIGRVRRLLREAGYDLKWIDEIQDEASSADTEHLVDILMQVVEFKIIE' A
#
# COMPACT_ATOMS: atom_id res chain seq x y z
N MET A 1 4.72 -4.43 15.84
CA MET A 1 4.95 -4.85 14.43
C MET A 1 3.61 -5.14 13.77
N VAL A 2 3.38 -4.57 12.61
CA VAL A 2 2.12 -4.77 11.89
C VAL A 2 2.08 -6.16 11.22
N GLU A 3 0.90 -6.78 11.20
CA GLU A 3 0.70 -8.00 10.46
C GLU A 3 0.47 -7.66 8.97
N LEU A 4 1.36 -8.11 8.11
CA LEU A 4 1.25 -7.92 6.68
C LEU A 4 0.60 -9.15 6.06
N ARG A 5 -0.66 -9.00 5.62
CA ARG A 5 -1.40 -10.09 4.99
C ARG A 5 -1.97 -9.63 3.66
N GLN A 6 -2.02 -10.52 2.70
CA GLN A 6 -2.56 -10.20 1.38
C GLN A 6 -4.08 -10.05 1.45
N THR A 7 -4.58 -8.92 0.99
CA THR A 7 -6.01 -8.62 0.95
C THR A 7 -6.65 -8.96 -0.40
N GLY A 8 -5.84 -9.10 -1.44
CA GLY A 8 -6.35 -9.29 -2.80
C GLY A 8 -6.88 -8.01 -3.43
N VAL A 9 -6.77 -6.88 -2.76
CA VAL A 9 -7.21 -5.60 -3.31
C VAL A 9 -6.25 -5.18 -4.42
N LEU A 10 -6.77 -4.98 -5.62
CA LEU A 10 -5.97 -4.58 -6.77
C LEU A 10 -5.73 -3.08 -6.76
N VAL A 11 -4.49 -2.68 -6.83
CA VAL A 11 -4.08 -1.28 -6.89
C VAL A 11 -3.29 -1.06 -8.17
N GLU A 12 -3.80 -0.21 -9.05
CA GLU A 12 -3.18 0.06 -10.34
C GLU A 12 -2.47 1.40 -10.31
N PHE A 13 -1.26 1.43 -10.87
CA PHE A 13 -0.46 2.65 -11.01
C PHE A 13 0.11 2.74 -12.41
N GLN A 14 0.24 3.95 -12.91
CA GLN A 14 1.10 4.21 -14.05
C GLN A 14 2.53 4.38 -13.56
N ARG A 15 3.50 4.10 -14.42
CA ARG A 15 4.91 4.14 -14.02
C ARG A 15 5.32 5.49 -13.42
N ASN A 16 4.81 6.60 -13.95
CA ASN A 16 5.11 7.94 -13.47
C ASN A 16 4.39 8.30 -12.16
N GLU A 17 3.51 7.43 -11.67
CA GLU A 17 2.79 7.63 -10.41
C GLU A 17 3.46 6.95 -9.22
N ILE A 18 4.61 6.30 -9.41
CA ILE A 18 5.30 5.58 -8.35
C ILE A 18 6.08 6.56 -7.48
N HIS A 19 5.36 7.27 -6.64
CA HIS A 19 5.91 8.17 -5.62
C HIS A 19 5.38 7.75 -4.26
N PRO A 20 6.20 7.83 -3.20
CA PRO A 20 5.79 7.32 -1.88
C PRO A 20 4.42 7.80 -1.40
N TRP A 21 4.13 9.09 -1.50
CA TRP A 21 2.83 9.62 -1.03
C TRP A 21 1.68 9.10 -1.86
N ILE A 22 1.85 9.02 -3.18
CA ILE A 22 0.79 8.57 -4.10
C ILE A 22 0.50 7.11 -3.84
N VAL A 23 1.55 6.30 -3.71
CA VAL A 23 1.42 4.86 -3.48
C VAL A 23 0.72 4.61 -2.14
N ILE A 24 1.22 5.20 -1.07
CA ILE A 24 0.65 5.02 0.27
C ILE A 24 -0.80 5.52 0.32
N GLY A 25 -1.06 6.71 -0.22
CA GLY A 25 -2.39 7.31 -0.20
C GLY A 25 -3.41 6.49 -0.96
N ARG A 26 -3.03 5.96 -2.12
CA ARG A 26 -3.94 5.14 -2.94
C ARG A 26 -4.23 3.80 -2.27
N VAL A 27 -3.21 3.13 -1.74
CA VAL A 27 -3.39 1.88 -1.02
C VAL A 27 -4.28 2.08 0.20
N ARG A 28 -4.00 3.12 0.99
CA ARG A 28 -4.80 3.45 2.16
C ARG A 28 -6.27 3.66 1.81
N ARG A 29 -6.54 4.44 0.76
CA ARG A 29 -7.90 4.73 0.33
C ARG A 29 -8.64 3.47 -0.09
N LEU A 30 -8.01 2.63 -0.89
CA LEU A 30 -8.63 1.41 -1.40
C LEU A 30 -8.88 0.39 -0.29
N LEU A 31 -7.96 0.26 0.66
CA LEU A 31 -8.17 -0.60 1.82
C LEU A 31 -9.33 -0.11 2.67
N ARG A 32 -9.42 1.21 2.86
CA ARG A 32 -10.53 1.80 3.60
C ARG A 32 -11.87 1.55 2.90
N GLU A 33 -11.93 1.74 1.60
CA GLU A 33 -13.13 1.49 0.81
C GLU A 33 -13.53 0.02 0.83
N ALA A 34 -12.56 -0.87 0.94
CA ALA A 34 -12.81 -2.31 1.05
C ALA A 34 -13.28 -2.73 2.45
N GLY A 35 -13.30 -1.81 3.41
CA GLY A 35 -13.83 -2.07 4.75
C GLY A 35 -12.82 -2.58 5.77
N TYR A 36 -11.54 -2.46 5.50
CA TYR A 36 -10.51 -2.86 6.45
C TYR A 36 -10.37 -1.87 7.60
N ASP A 37 -9.90 -2.36 8.75
CA ASP A 37 -9.75 -1.58 9.98
C ASP A 37 -8.76 -0.43 9.78
N LEU A 38 -9.19 0.79 10.12
CA LEU A 38 -8.35 1.99 10.00
C LEU A 38 -7.09 1.89 10.85
N LYS A 39 -7.16 1.28 12.02
CA LYS A 39 -5.99 1.10 12.88
C LYS A 39 -4.92 0.25 12.18
N TRP A 40 -5.35 -0.82 11.55
CA TRP A 40 -4.44 -1.69 10.78
C TRP A 40 -3.85 -0.96 9.60
N ILE A 41 -4.68 -0.18 8.88
CA ILE A 41 -4.24 0.63 7.75
C ILE A 41 -3.20 1.66 8.21
N ASP A 42 -3.43 2.31 9.34
CA ASP A 42 -2.49 3.28 9.91
C ASP A 42 -1.15 2.63 10.27
N GLU A 43 -1.18 1.42 10.83
CA GLU A 43 0.02 0.66 11.15
C GLU A 43 0.81 0.31 9.88
N ILE A 44 0.13 -0.08 8.82
CA ILE A 44 0.77 -0.35 7.53
C ILE A 44 1.41 0.92 6.98
N GLN A 45 0.70 2.04 7.06
CA GLN A 45 1.21 3.32 6.60
C GLN A 45 2.47 3.72 7.35
N ASP A 46 2.48 3.56 8.67
CA ASP A 46 3.65 3.87 9.49
C ASP A 46 4.84 3.01 9.10
N GLU A 47 4.62 1.71 8.92
CA GLU A 47 5.68 0.79 8.52
C GLU A 47 6.24 1.17 7.16
N ALA A 48 5.38 1.45 6.18
CA ALA A 48 5.78 1.82 4.84
C ALA A 48 6.48 3.19 4.81
N SER A 49 6.03 4.14 5.62
CA SER A 49 6.59 5.50 5.65
C SER A 49 8.00 5.55 6.24
N SER A 50 8.33 4.57 7.10
CA SER A 50 9.65 4.50 7.71
C SER A 50 10.68 3.80 6.82
N ALA A 51 10.24 3.22 5.72
CA ALA A 51 11.09 2.48 4.79
C ALA A 51 11.53 3.36 3.62
N ASP A 52 12.60 2.96 2.93
CA ASP A 52 12.95 3.61 1.67
C ASP A 52 11.95 3.20 0.57
N THR A 53 12.06 3.81 -0.62
CA THR A 53 11.09 3.60 -1.68
C THR A 53 10.97 2.13 -2.10
N GLU A 54 12.08 1.41 -2.17
CA GLU A 54 12.07 0.00 -2.54
C GLU A 54 11.37 -0.86 -1.50
N HIS A 55 11.68 -0.65 -0.22
CA HIS A 55 11.06 -1.40 0.86
C HIS A 55 9.59 -1.05 1.03
N LEU A 56 9.23 0.21 0.78
CA LEU A 56 7.84 0.65 0.82
C LEU A 56 6.99 -0.17 -0.15
N VAL A 57 7.44 -0.30 -1.37
CA VAL A 57 6.72 -1.08 -2.39
C VAL A 57 6.62 -2.55 -1.97
N ASP A 58 7.72 -3.12 -1.48
CA ASP A 58 7.74 -4.51 -1.01
C ASP A 58 6.74 -4.73 0.12
N ILE A 59 6.67 -3.82 1.08
CA ILE A 59 5.71 -3.90 2.19
C ILE A 59 4.28 -3.88 1.66
N LEU A 60 3.98 -2.95 0.76
CA LEU A 60 2.64 -2.81 0.22
C LEU A 60 2.24 -3.96 -0.69
N MET A 61 3.20 -4.55 -1.40
CA MET A 61 2.93 -5.75 -2.22
C MET A 61 2.54 -6.96 -1.39
N GLN A 62 2.91 -7.01 -0.12
CA GLN A 62 2.48 -8.06 0.80
C GLN A 62 1.04 -7.88 1.27
N VAL A 63 0.46 -6.71 1.03
CA VAL A 63 -0.88 -6.35 1.52
C VAL A 63 -1.88 -6.27 0.36
N VAL A 64 -1.46 -5.73 -0.78
CA VAL A 64 -2.33 -5.55 -1.94
C VAL A 64 -1.66 -6.08 -3.19
N GLU A 65 -2.45 -6.29 -4.23
CA GLU A 65 -1.91 -6.66 -5.54
C GLU A 65 -1.56 -5.38 -6.30
N PHE A 66 -0.29 -5.22 -6.63
CA PHE A 66 0.21 -4.09 -7.42
C PHE A 66 0.16 -4.43 -8.90
N LYS A 67 -0.37 -3.50 -9.67
CA LYS A 67 -0.33 -3.60 -11.13
C LYS A 67 0.21 -2.28 -11.68
N ILE A 68 1.27 -2.36 -12.47
CA ILE A 68 1.82 -1.20 -13.16
C ILE A 68 1.34 -1.23 -14.60
N ILE A 69 0.66 -0.16 -14.99
CA ILE A 69 0.13 0.00 -16.34
C ILE A 69 1.16 0.77 -17.16
N GLU A 70 1.55 0.21 -18.27
CA GLU A 70 2.51 0.85 -19.18
C GLU A 70 1.84 1.41 -20.41
#